data_7ad81de1eb6d837fe7e87c54f09cc30c
#
_entry.id   7ad81de1eb6d837fe7e87c54f09cc30c
#
_cell.length_a   1.000
_cell.length_b   1.000
_cell.length_c   1.000
_cell.angle_alpha   90.00
_cell.angle_beta   90.00
_cell.angle_gamma   90.00
#
_symmetry.space_group_name_H-M   'P 1'
#
loop_
_entity.id
_entity.type
_entity.pdbx_description
1 polymer ?
#
loop_
_entity_poly.entity_id
_entity_poly.type
_entity_poly.pdbx_seq_one_letter_code
_entity_poly.pdbx_strand_id
1 'polypeptide(L)'
;MGVEIIFIFFPTPARIWYGFKKVGASYEADTYSETMSLRTESFLVGLIGDGITSSLTPPMHEAEADAHGVRYLYRPVDLDALNLDGASAPALLDAAALLGFNAFNITHPCKQSVMEHLHELSDAARALGAVNCVVIGEDGSFYGDNTDYSGFIAGLKRGLPQVAENPARLEHVVQLGAGGAGSATAYALCRLGVRRLSLFERDAAKAQGLAEQLGGLFPQTRIEVLSDDEHLI
;
A
#
# COMPACT_ATOMS: atom_id res chain seq x y z
N MET A 1 19.61 0.04 -4.13
CA MET A 1 18.71 1.15 -3.78
C MET A 1 17.43 0.93 -4.56
N GLY A 2 16.41 0.35 -3.90
CA GLY A 2 15.11 0.12 -4.52
C GLY A 2 14.27 1.37 -4.36
N VAL A 3 13.91 2.02 -5.45
CA VAL A 3 12.91 3.09 -5.45
C VAL A 3 11.55 2.41 -5.38
N GLU A 4 10.97 2.31 -4.18
CA GLU A 4 9.58 1.90 -4.05
C GLU A 4 8.69 3.10 -4.37
N ILE A 5 8.13 3.11 -5.58
CA ILE A 5 7.11 4.08 -5.97
C ILE A 5 5.78 3.51 -5.49
N ILE A 6 5.29 3.98 -4.33
CA ILE A 6 3.98 3.61 -3.80
C ILE A 6 2.99 4.62 -4.35
N PHE A 7 2.24 4.25 -5.38
CA PHE A 7 1.10 5.02 -5.85
C PHE A 7 -0.08 4.76 -4.91
N ILE A 8 -0.42 5.72 -4.04
CA ILE A 8 -1.77 5.80 -3.51
C ILE A 8 -2.59 6.50 -4.59
N PHE A 9 -3.30 5.73 -5.40
CA PHE A 9 -4.34 6.28 -6.24
C PHE A 9 -5.49 6.71 -5.32
N PHE A 10 -5.72 8.02 -5.24
CA PHE A 10 -7.03 8.52 -4.83
C PHE A 10 -8.01 8.18 -5.98
N PRO A 11 -8.93 7.22 -5.81
CA PRO A 11 -10.01 7.11 -6.77
C PRO A 11 -10.81 8.40 -6.71
N THR A 12 -11.31 8.87 -7.85
CA THR A 12 -12.11 10.10 -8.02
C THR A 12 -12.88 10.54 -6.78
N PRO A 13 -13.08 11.85 -6.53
CA PRO A 13 -13.60 12.42 -5.26
C PRO A 13 -14.82 11.75 -4.64
N ALA A 14 -15.60 11.04 -5.45
CA ALA A 14 -16.78 10.30 -5.00
C ALA A 14 -16.50 8.97 -4.28
N ARG A 15 -15.26 8.42 -4.33
CA ARG A 15 -14.93 7.11 -3.72
C ARG A 15 -14.01 7.17 -2.52
N ILE A 16 -13.30 8.28 -2.29
CA ILE A 16 -12.52 8.51 -1.06
C ILE A 16 -13.47 8.59 0.15
N TRP A 17 -14.72 8.97 -0.07
CA TRP A 17 -15.74 9.11 0.96
C TRP A 17 -16.35 7.80 1.48
N TYR A 18 -15.99 6.64 0.96
CA TYR A 18 -16.53 5.37 1.47
C TYR A 18 -15.85 4.84 2.74
N GLY A 19 -14.68 5.38 3.11
CA GLY A 19 -14.06 5.13 4.41
C GLY A 19 -14.47 6.14 5.48
N PHE A 20 -14.86 7.35 5.09
CA PHE A 20 -15.34 8.39 6.00
C PHE A 20 -16.86 8.52 5.86
N LYS A 21 -17.59 7.69 6.59
CA LYS A 21 -19.04 7.86 6.73
C LYS A 21 -19.26 9.23 7.35
N LYS A 22 -19.89 10.16 6.59
CA LYS A 22 -20.33 11.44 7.08
C LYS A 22 -21.31 11.18 8.22
N VAL A 23 -20.82 11.16 9.46
CA VAL A 23 -21.67 11.24 10.64
C VAL A 23 -22.12 12.68 10.67
N GLY A 24 -23.37 12.89 10.32
CA GLY A 24 -24.02 14.18 10.37
C GLY A 24 -24.09 14.70 11.81
N ALA A 25 -23.10 15.45 12.23
CA ALA A 25 -23.24 16.42 13.29
C ALA A 25 -23.60 17.73 12.61
N SER A 26 -24.86 18.13 12.69
CA SER A 26 -25.28 19.50 12.40
C SER A 26 -24.70 20.42 13.48
N TYR A 27 -23.49 20.85 13.29
CA TYR A 27 -22.97 22.01 13.97
C TYR A 27 -23.46 23.22 13.16
N GLU A 28 -24.29 24.06 13.75
CA GLU A 28 -24.53 25.40 13.25
C GLU A 28 -23.16 26.09 13.14
N ALA A 29 -22.85 26.52 11.92
CA ALA A 29 -21.59 27.16 11.59
C ALA A 29 -21.55 28.57 12.23
N ASP A 30 -21.04 28.62 13.45
CA ASP A 30 -20.60 29.89 14.02
C ASP A 30 -19.41 30.39 13.20
N THR A 31 -19.39 31.69 12.98
CA THR A 31 -18.40 32.45 12.19
C THR A 31 -16.93 32.26 12.59
N TYR A 32 -16.66 31.46 13.60
CA TYR A 32 -15.31 31.03 14.03
C TYR A 32 -14.73 29.85 13.23
N SER A 33 -15.54 29.15 12.44
CA SER A 33 -15.10 27.94 11.75
C SER A 33 -14.12 28.15 10.59
N GLU A 34 -14.03 29.38 10.08
CA GLU A 34 -13.21 29.72 8.91
C GLU A 34 -11.71 29.87 9.22
N THR A 35 -11.35 30.04 10.49
CA THR A 35 -9.95 30.31 10.91
C THR A 35 -9.32 29.22 11.77
N MET A 36 -10.04 28.17 12.16
CA MET A 36 -9.52 27.14 13.02
C MET A 36 -8.85 26.02 12.22
N SER A 37 -7.73 25.52 12.71
CA SER A 37 -6.95 24.40 12.12
C SER A 37 -7.67 23.05 12.19
N LEU A 38 -8.73 22.92 12.98
CA LEU A 38 -9.55 21.72 13.16
C LEU A 38 -10.70 21.66 12.12
N ARG A 39 -10.37 21.74 10.83
CA ARG A 39 -11.36 21.47 9.79
C ARG A 39 -11.40 19.98 9.49
N THR A 40 -12.60 19.46 9.23
CA THR A 40 -12.85 18.10 8.76
C THR A 40 -12.18 17.78 7.41
N GLU A 41 -11.56 18.75 6.77
CA GLU A 41 -10.89 18.68 5.47
C GLU A 41 -9.36 18.82 5.58
N SER A 42 -8.80 18.68 6.78
CA SER A 42 -7.34 18.66 6.98
C SER A 42 -6.88 17.28 7.41
N PHE A 43 -5.78 16.81 6.81
CA PHE A 43 -5.24 15.48 7.07
C PHE A 43 -3.78 15.58 7.51
N LEU A 44 -3.46 14.83 8.54
CA LEU A 44 -2.09 14.58 8.96
C LEU A 44 -1.78 13.11 8.69
N VAL A 45 -0.86 12.87 7.78
CA VAL A 45 -0.49 11.52 7.34
C VAL A 45 1.01 11.31 7.49
N GLY A 46 1.43 10.09 7.64
CA GLY A 46 2.85 9.76 7.79
C GLY A 46 3.31 8.61 6.91
N LEU A 47 4.62 8.41 6.93
CA LEU A 47 5.30 7.25 6.37
C LEU A 47 6.16 6.65 7.47
N ILE A 48 5.99 5.35 7.79
CA ILE A 48 6.83 4.63 8.74
C ILE A 48 7.68 3.61 7.97
N GLY A 49 8.99 3.64 8.22
CA GLY A 49 9.96 2.68 7.67
C GLY A 49 11.41 3.08 7.90
N ASP A 50 12.34 2.29 7.39
CA ASP A 50 13.78 2.52 7.51
C ASP A 50 14.32 3.31 6.33
N GLY A 51 15.25 4.25 6.60
CA GLY A 51 16.01 4.96 5.58
C GLY A 51 15.17 5.81 4.63
N ILE A 52 14.02 6.30 5.10
CA ILE A 52 13.00 6.98 4.29
C ILE A 52 13.17 8.50 4.22
N THR A 53 14.19 9.07 4.85
CA THR A 53 14.42 10.53 4.91
C THR A 53 14.50 11.16 3.51
N SER A 54 15.00 10.43 2.51
CA SER A 54 15.09 10.90 1.11
C SER A 54 13.91 10.50 0.24
N SER A 55 12.82 9.99 0.83
CA SER A 55 11.64 9.56 0.08
C SER A 55 10.97 10.73 -0.63
N LEU A 56 10.54 10.50 -1.88
CA LEU A 56 9.73 11.44 -2.64
C LEU A 56 8.22 11.33 -2.35
N THR A 57 7.83 10.39 -1.49
CA THR A 57 6.43 10.18 -1.12
C THR A 57 5.79 11.43 -0.48
N PRO A 58 6.42 12.13 0.49
CA PRO A 58 5.83 13.33 1.07
C PRO A 58 5.47 14.41 0.04
N PRO A 59 6.41 14.93 -0.78
CA PRO A 59 6.08 15.99 -1.74
C PRO A 59 5.10 15.52 -2.82
N MET A 60 5.08 14.24 -3.17
CA MET A 60 4.12 13.68 -4.12
C MET A 60 2.69 13.72 -3.56
N HIS A 61 2.49 13.30 -2.32
CA HIS A 61 1.18 13.31 -1.67
C HIS A 61 0.68 14.74 -1.40
N GLU A 62 1.57 15.63 -0.96
CA GLU A 62 1.22 17.03 -0.68
C GLU A 62 0.83 17.74 -1.99
N ALA A 63 1.54 17.51 -3.10
CA ALA A 63 1.20 18.06 -4.41
C ALA A 63 -0.14 17.53 -4.95
N GLU A 64 -0.47 16.28 -4.73
CA GLU A 64 -1.77 15.69 -5.10
C GLU A 64 -2.89 16.31 -4.24
N ALA A 65 -2.67 16.46 -2.94
CA ALA A 65 -3.62 17.09 -2.03
C ALA A 65 -3.89 18.57 -2.42
N ASP A 66 -2.86 19.30 -2.80
CA ASP A 66 -2.99 20.69 -3.31
C ASP A 66 -3.85 20.75 -4.58
N ALA A 67 -3.67 19.78 -5.50
CA ALA A 67 -4.46 19.67 -6.72
C ALA A 67 -5.96 19.41 -6.43
N HIS A 68 -6.26 18.79 -5.30
CA HIS A 68 -7.63 18.55 -4.81
C HIS A 68 -8.16 19.63 -3.87
N GLY A 69 -7.37 20.65 -3.55
CA GLY A 69 -7.75 21.70 -2.62
C GLY A 69 -7.89 21.24 -1.17
N VAL A 70 -7.17 20.19 -0.80
CA VAL A 70 -7.21 19.55 0.52
C VAL A 70 -6.00 20.01 1.35
N ARG A 71 -6.23 20.35 2.61
CA ARG A 71 -5.14 20.62 3.56
C ARG A 71 -4.53 19.31 4.01
N TYR A 72 -3.26 19.13 3.72
CA TYR A 72 -2.58 17.87 3.93
C TYR A 72 -1.15 18.09 4.36
N LEU A 73 -0.73 17.41 5.41
CA LEU A 73 0.64 17.38 5.85
C LEU A 73 1.12 15.94 5.89
N TYR A 74 2.29 15.70 5.35
CA TYR A 74 2.88 14.38 5.29
C TYR A 74 4.23 14.34 6.03
N ARG A 75 4.38 13.42 6.98
CA ARG A 75 5.56 13.34 7.84
C ARG A 75 6.24 11.97 7.77
N PRO A 76 7.51 11.89 7.36
CA PRO A 76 8.29 10.66 7.51
C PRO A 76 8.61 10.40 8.98
N VAL A 77 8.45 9.16 9.41
CA VAL A 77 8.88 8.60 10.68
C VAL A 77 9.95 7.56 10.36
N ASP A 78 11.19 8.04 10.22
CA ASP A 78 12.33 7.23 9.81
C ASP A 78 12.89 6.48 11.02
N LEU A 79 12.73 5.16 11.02
CA LEU A 79 13.13 4.32 12.14
C LEU A 79 14.64 4.31 12.35
N ASP A 80 15.42 4.34 11.27
CA ASP A 80 16.87 4.45 11.32
C ASP A 80 17.30 5.73 12.05
N ALA A 81 16.71 6.88 11.68
CA ALA A 81 17.00 8.16 12.30
C ALA A 81 16.60 8.22 13.80
N LEU A 82 15.62 7.43 14.19
CA LEU A 82 15.12 7.34 15.56
C LEU A 82 15.81 6.25 16.38
N ASN A 83 16.70 5.44 15.80
CA ASN A 83 17.29 4.24 16.38
C ASN A 83 16.22 3.24 16.87
N LEU A 84 15.17 3.05 16.10
CA LEU A 84 14.09 2.11 16.32
C LEU A 84 14.16 0.99 15.29
N ASP A 85 13.43 -0.10 15.53
CA ASP A 85 13.27 -1.21 14.59
C ASP A 85 11.81 -1.37 14.15
N GLY A 86 11.57 -2.29 13.21
CA GLY A 86 10.23 -2.54 12.69
C GLY A 86 9.21 -3.03 13.74
N ALA A 87 9.67 -3.56 14.87
CA ALA A 87 8.79 -3.97 15.97
C ALA A 87 8.21 -2.77 16.74
N SER A 88 8.78 -1.59 16.55
CA SER A 88 8.30 -0.34 17.16
C SER A 88 7.08 0.25 16.42
N ALA A 89 6.79 -0.17 15.21
CA ALA A 89 5.73 0.41 14.37
C ALA A 89 4.33 0.36 15.00
N PRO A 90 3.89 -0.72 15.68
CA PRO A 90 2.61 -0.74 16.40
C PRO A 90 2.48 0.37 17.45
N ALA A 91 3.49 0.55 18.30
CA ALA A 91 3.47 1.58 19.34
C ALA A 91 3.49 3.01 18.74
N LEU A 92 4.15 3.19 17.59
CA LEU A 92 4.12 4.46 16.85
C LEU A 92 2.73 4.74 16.28
N LEU A 93 1.99 3.74 15.82
CA LEU A 93 0.59 3.89 15.37
C LEU A 93 -0.33 4.31 16.52
N ASP A 94 -0.18 3.69 17.72
CA ASP A 94 -0.95 4.09 18.90
C ASP A 94 -0.68 5.54 19.30
N ALA A 95 0.58 5.93 19.34
CA ALA A 95 0.97 7.31 19.65
C ALA A 95 0.42 8.29 18.59
N ALA A 96 0.48 7.92 17.33
CA ALA A 96 -0.01 8.73 16.23
C ALA A 96 -1.54 8.94 16.26
N ALA A 97 -2.30 7.92 16.63
CA ALA A 97 -3.74 8.03 16.83
C ALA A 97 -4.07 9.08 17.91
N LEU A 98 -3.32 9.05 19.04
CA LEU A 98 -3.47 10.05 20.11
C LEU A 98 -3.07 11.48 19.68
N LEU A 99 -2.14 11.59 18.71
CA LEU A 99 -1.66 12.87 18.16
C LEU A 99 -2.52 13.39 16.99
N GLY A 100 -3.59 12.68 16.63
CA GLY A 100 -4.54 13.08 15.59
C GLY A 100 -4.08 12.83 14.16
N PHE A 101 -3.18 11.85 13.93
CA PHE A 101 -2.92 11.37 12.58
C PHE A 101 -4.13 10.64 12.03
N ASN A 102 -4.34 10.77 10.71
CA ASN A 102 -5.46 10.15 10.01
C ASN A 102 -5.05 8.86 9.29
N ALA A 103 -3.80 8.75 8.85
CA ALA A 103 -3.33 7.59 8.13
C ALA A 103 -1.79 7.48 8.14
N PHE A 104 -1.30 6.30 7.79
CA PHE A 104 0.11 6.05 7.50
C PHE A 104 0.30 5.21 6.27
N ASN A 105 1.32 5.56 5.49
CA ASN A 105 1.97 4.58 4.64
C ASN A 105 2.98 3.79 5.47
N ILE A 106 3.06 2.49 5.18
CA ILE A 106 3.96 1.57 5.85
C ILE A 106 4.90 0.98 4.81
N THR A 107 6.21 1.09 5.06
CA THR A 107 7.21 0.50 4.18
C THR A 107 8.15 -0.44 4.94
N HIS A 108 9.22 -0.88 4.28
CA HIS A 108 10.19 -1.78 4.90
C HIS A 108 10.78 -1.18 6.20
N PRO A 109 10.92 -1.99 7.26
CA PRO A 109 10.61 -3.41 7.43
C PRO A 109 9.20 -3.68 8.02
N CYS A 110 8.33 -2.68 8.15
CA CYS A 110 7.16 -2.69 9.01
C CYS A 110 5.90 -3.33 8.40
N LYS A 111 5.87 -3.60 7.08
CA LYS A 111 4.65 -4.05 6.37
C LYS A 111 3.99 -5.31 6.97
N GLN A 112 4.77 -6.17 7.59
CA GLN A 112 4.28 -7.40 8.24
C GLN A 112 4.07 -7.19 9.74
N SER A 113 4.99 -6.48 10.42
CA SER A 113 4.97 -6.34 11.88
C SER A 113 3.74 -5.58 12.40
N VAL A 114 3.11 -4.72 11.57
CA VAL A 114 1.91 -3.99 11.97
C VAL A 114 0.63 -4.82 11.89
N MET A 115 0.61 -5.93 11.14
CA MET A 115 -0.63 -6.64 10.78
C MET A 115 -1.43 -7.13 11.98
N GLU A 116 -0.75 -7.71 12.97
CA GLU A 116 -1.41 -8.26 14.17
C GLU A 116 -1.97 -7.17 15.09
N HIS A 117 -1.51 -5.93 14.92
CA HIS A 117 -1.95 -4.76 15.67
C HIS A 117 -3.19 -4.09 15.07
N LEU A 118 -3.53 -4.40 13.81
CA LEU A 118 -4.63 -3.76 13.12
C LEU A 118 -5.96 -4.44 13.42
N HIS A 119 -7.01 -3.63 13.58
CA HIS A 119 -8.35 -4.10 13.92
C HIS A 119 -9.04 -4.77 12.74
N GLU A 120 -8.77 -4.27 11.53
CA GLU A 120 -9.35 -4.77 10.30
C GLU A 120 -8.31 -4.73 9.16
N LEU A 121 -8.37 -5.73 8.29
CA LEU A 121 -7.52 -5.85 7.10
C LEU A 121 -8.38 -5.99 5.87
N SER A 122 -7.94 -5.39 4.75
CA SER A 122 -8.52 -5.69 3.44
C SER A 122 -8.23 -7.14 3.02
N ASP A 123 -9.00 -7.65 2.06
CA ASP A 123 -8.75 -8.98 1.49
C ASP A 123 -7.37 -9.05 0.82
N ALA A 124 -6.92 -7.96 0.21
CA ALA A 124 -5.60 -7.88 -0.40
C ALA A 124 -4.48 -7.94 0.65
N ALA A 125 -4.60 -7.18 1.75
CA ALA A 125 -3.63 -7.22 2.83
C ALA A 125 -3.53 -8.60 3.47
N ARG A 126 -4.68 -9.27 3.68
CA ARG A 126 -4.72 -10.67 4.16
C ARG A 126 -4.04 -11.63 3.18
N ALA A 127 -4.40 -11.50 1.89
CA ALA A 127 -3.88 -12.37 0.85
C ALA A 127 -2.38 -12.18 0.62
N LEU A 128 -1.85 -10.99 0.80
CA LEU A 128 -0.43 -10.67 0.62
C LEU A 128 0.41 -10.89 1.89
N GLY A 129 -0.24 -10.95 3.06
CA GLY A 129 0.46 -11.01 4.33
C GLY A 129 1.29 -9.74 4.61
N ALA A 130 0.85 -8.59 4.10
CA ALA A 130 1.55 -7.32 4.23
C ALA A 130 0.61 -6.13 4.07
N VAL A 131 0.84 -5.08 4.85
CA VAL A 131 0.11 -3.81 4.82
C VAL A 131 1.05 -2.69 4.40
N ASN A 132 0.63 -1.86 3.45
CA ASN A 132 1.38 -0.66 3.07
C ASN A 132 0.62 0.64 3.38
N CYS A 133 -0.63 0.54 3.80
CA CYS A 133 -1.48 1.68 4.14
C CYS A 133 -2.31 1.35 5.39
N VAL A 134 -2.29 2.23 6.38
CA VAL A 134 -3.11 2.15 7.58
C VAL A 134 -3.95 3.41 7.66
N VAL A 135 -5.26 3.26 7.78
CA VAL A 135 -6.19 4.36 8.05
C VAL A 135 -6.60 4.29 9.51
N ILE A 136 -6.63 5.43 10.18
CA ILE A 136 -7.01 5.57 11.58
C ILE A 136 -8.43 6.10 11.64
N GLY A 137 -9.34 5.32 12.20
CA GLY A 137 -10.74 5.71 12.38
C GLY A 137 -10.93 6.77 13.45
N GLU A 138 -12.07 7.46 13.44
CA GLU A 138 -12.41 8.45 14.48
C GLU A 138 -12.52 7.82 15.88
N ASP A 139 -12.81 6.53 15.95
CA ASP A 139 -12.87 5.74 17.17
C ASP A 139 -11.49 5.19 17.60
N GLY A 140 -10.43 5.55 16.89
CA GLY A 140 -9.07 5.05 17.10
C GLY A 140 -8.81 3.65 16.53
N SER A 141 -9.75 3.07 15.78
CA SER A 141 -9.53 1.79 15.10
C SER A 141 -8.54 1.91 13.95
N PHE A 142 -7.79 0.84 13.68
CA PHE A 142 -6.83 0.75 12.58
C PHE A 142 -7.35 -0.19 11.50
N TYR A 143 -7.50 0.34 10.28
CA TYR A 143 -7.78 -0.43 9.08
C TYR A 143 -6.54 -0.51 8.21
N GLY A 144 -6.12 -1.72 7.84
CA GLY A 144 -4.94 -1.96 7.00
C GLY A 144 -5.29 -2.43 5.60
N ASP A 145 -4.61 -1.84 4.62
CA ASP A 145 -4.73 -2.23 3.22
C ASP A 145 -3.35 -2.43 2.57
N ASN A 146 -3.35 -3.09 1.43
CA ASN A 146 -2.19 -3.15 0.54
C ASN A 146 -2.57 -2.64 -0.83
N THR A 147 -2.14 -1.43 -1.15
CA THR A 147 -2.43 -0.75 -2.41
C THR A 147 -1.36 -0.95 -3.48
N ASP A 148 -0.24 -1.63 -3.17
CA ASP A 148 0.86 -1.86 -4.11
C ASP A 148 0.36 -2.62 -5.34
N TYR A 149 -0.47 -3.66 -5.16
CA TYR A 149 -0.99 -4.45 -6.26
C TYR A 149 -1.91 -3.66 -7.19
N SER A 150 -2.77 -2.82 -6.64
CA SER A 150 -3.70 -2.01 -7.44
C SER A 150 -2.99 -0.89 -8.18
N GLY A 151 -1.98 -0.29 -7.54
CA GLY A 151 -1.08 0.67 -8.16
C GLY A 151 -0.30 0.06 -9.33
N PHE A 152 0.23 -1.15 -9.15
CA PHE A 152 0.89 -1.88 -10.21
C PHE A 152 -0.05 -2.15 -11.40
N ILE A 153 -1.28 -2.63 -11.14
CA ILE A 153 -2.29 -2.85 -12.20
C ILE A 153 -2.57 -1.55 -12.97
N ALA A 154 -2.75 -0.45 -12.27
CA ALA A 154 -3.02 0.84 -12.89
C ALA A 154 -1.83 1.32 -13.75
N GLY A 155 -0.60 1.19 -13.22
CA GLY A 155 0.63 1.51 -13.95
C GLY A 155 0.83 0.65 -15.19
N LEU A 156 0.61 -0.67 -15.04
CA LEU A 156 0.72 -1.62 -16.15
C LEU A 156 -0.29 -1.30 -17.27
N LYS A 157 -1.53 -1.02 -16.91
CA LYS A 157 -2.57 -0.65 -17.89
C LYS A 157 -2.27 0.67 -18.61
N ARG A 158 -1.66 1.63 -17.91
CA ARG A 158 -1.23 2.90 -18.52
C ARG A 158 -0.05 2.71 -19.45
N GLY A 159 0.96 1.91 -19.04
CA GLY A 159 2.18 1.65 -19.82
C GLY A 159 1.97 0.70 -21.00
N LEU A 160 1.02 -0.21 -20.87
CA LEU A 160 0.69 -1.24 -21.88
C LEU A 160 -0.83 -1.24 -22.16
N PRO A 161 -1.36 -0.26 -22.92
CA PRO A 161 -2.80 -0.13 -23.18
C PRO A 161 -3.42 -1.41 -23.78
N GLN A 162 -2.67 -2.15 -24.59
CA GLN A 162 -3.11 -3.43 -25.16
C GLN A 162 -3.39 -4.51 -24.08
N VAL A 163 -2.77 -4.42 -22.91
CA VAL A 163 -3.05 -5.29 -21.76
C VAL A 163 -4.32 -4.85 -21.05
N ALA A 164 -4.57 -3.52 -21.02
CA ALA A 164 -5.81 -2.98 -20.45
C ALA A 164 -7.03 -3.44 -21.26
N GLU A 165 -6.92 -3.47 -22.59
CA GLU A 165 -7.97 -3.91 -23.52
C GLU A 165 -8.18 -5.42 -23.50
N ASN A 166 -7.11 -6.19 -23.38
CA ASN A 166 -7.15 -7.65 -23.37
C ASN A 166 -6.07 -8.24 -22.42
N PRO A 167 -6.38 -8.42 -21.14
CA PRO A 167 -5.46 -9.02 -20.17
C PRO A 167 -5.00 -10.43 -20.53
N ALA A 168 -5.76 -11.17 -21.36
CA ALA A 168 -5.38 -12.50 -21.85
C ALA A 168 -4.11 -12.50 -22.72
N ARG A 169 -3.63 -11.32 -23.15
CA ARG A 169 -2.30 -11.18 -23.80
C ARG A 169 -1.12 -11.46 -22.86
N LEU A 170 -1.34 -11.42 -21.54
CA LEU A 170 -0.37 -11.86 -20.55
C LEU A 170 -0.42 -13.39 -20.40
N GLU A 171 -0.12 -14.12 -21.46
CA GLU A 171 -0.14 -15.58 -21.43
C GLU A 171 0.94 -16.15 -20.51
N HIS A 172 2.14 -15.60 -20.58
CA HIS A 172 3.29 -15.99 -19.75
C HIS A 172 4.05 -14.75 -19.30
N VAL A 173 4.25 -14.64 -18.01
CA VAL A 173 5.05 -13.59 -17.38
C VAL A 173 6.17 -14.23 -16.56
N VAL A 174 7.36 -13.68 -16.72
CA VAL A 174 8.51 -14.00 -15.88
C VAL A 174 8.72 -12.82 -14.92
N GLN A 175 8.75 -13.10 -13.63
CA GLN A 175 8.95 -12.10 -12.59
C GLN A 175 10.26 -12.36 -11.85
N LEU A 176 11.05 -11.31 -11.69
CA LEU A 176 12.28 -11.30 -10.90
C LEU A 176 12.02 -10.67 -9.54
N GLY A 177 12.19 -11.46 -8.49
CA GLY A 177 11.98 -11.08 -7.10
C GLY A 177 10.63 -11.52 -6.52
N ALA A 178 10.70 -12.06 -5.29
CA ALA A 178 9.56 -12.49 -4.48
C ALA A 178 9.54 -11.81 -3.09
N GLY A 179 10.16 -10.64 -2.95
CA GLY A 179 10.08 -9.79 -1.76
C GLY A 179 8.72 -9.08 -1.67
N GLY A 180 8.56 -8.14 -0.76
CA GLY A 180 7.29 -7.43 -0.52
C GLY A 180 6.65 -6.83 -1.77
N ALA A 181 7.43 -6.07 -2.57
CA ALA A 181 6.95 -5.53 -3.85
C ALA A 181 6.67 -6.64 -4.87
N GLY A 182 7.55 -7.66 -4.95
CA GLY A 182 7.37 -8.81 -5.82
C GLY A 182 6.10 -9.60 -5.50
N SER A 183 5.77 -9.79 -4.24
CA SER A 183 4.53 -10.45 -3.82
C SER A 183 3.29 -9.68 -4.29
N ALA A 184 3.29 -8.36 -4.14
CA ALA A 184 2.20 -7.51 -4.62
C ALA A 184 2.07 -7.55 -6.15
N THR A 185 3.20 -7.52 -6.88
CA THR A 185 3.22 -7.63 -8.34
C THR A 185 2.70 -8.99 -8.82
N ALA A 186 3.16 -10.09 -8.22
CA ALA A 186 2.71 -11.44 -8.55
C ALA A 186 1.20 -11.62 -8.30
N TYR A 187 0.72 -11.13 -7.15
CA TYR A 187 -0.72 -11.09 -6.84
C TYR A 187 -1.50 -10.30 -7.89
N ALA A 188 -1.00 -9.11 -8.28
CA ALA A 188 -1.62 -8.27 -9.30
C ALA A 188 -1.70 -8.98 -10.66
N LEU A 189 -0.65 -9.68 -11.08
CA LEU A 189 -0.60 -10.45 -12.31
C LEU A 189 -1.64 -11.60 -12.29
N CYS A 190 -1.74 -12.33 -11.18
CA CYS A 190 -2.77 -13.35 -11.00
C CYS A 190 -4.19 -12.76 -11.06
N ARG A 191 -4.41 -11.60 -10.42
CA ARG A 191 -5.68 -10.84 -10.48
C ARG A 191 -6.03 -10.39 -11.92
N LEU A 192 -5.04 -10.11 -12.75
CA LEU A 192 -5.22 -9.79 -14.18
C LEU A 192 -5.49 -11.03 -15.03
N GLY A 193 -5.38 -12.23 -14.49
CA GLY A 193 -5.66 -13.48 -15.20
C GLY A 193 -4.51 -14.00 -16.05
N VAL A 194 -3.26 -13.73 -15.66
CA VAL A 194 -2.08 -14.35 -16.25
C VAL A 194 -2.23 -15.88 -16.21
N ARG A 195 -1.99 -16.57 -17.34
CA ARG A 195 -2.10 -18.03 -17.40
C ARG A 195 -0.91 -18.74 -16.78
N ARG A 196 0.30 -18.19 -16.99
CA ARG A 196 1.55 -18.76 -16.48
C ARG A 196 2.40 -17.65 -15.87
N LEU A 197 2.79 -17.82 -14.61
CA LEU A 197 3.69 -16.94 -13.89
C LEU A 197 4.91 -17.73 -13.46
N SER A 198 6.08 -17.37 -13.99
CA SER A 198 7.37 -17.94 -13.59
C SER A 198 8.07 -16.98 -12.64
N LEU A 199 8.38 -17.44 -11.43
CA LEU A 199 9.02 -16.64 -10.39
C LEU A 199 10.50 -17.01 -10.29
N PHE A 200 11.37 -16.01 -10.33
CA PHE A 200 12.78 -16.16 -10.01
C PHE A 200 13.12 -15.32 -8.78
N GLU A 201 13.70 -15.96 -7.77
CA GLU A 201 14.17 -15.31 -6.54
C GLU A 201 15.40 -16.04 -6.03
N ARG A 202 16.41 -15.31 -5.60
CA ARG A 202 17.65 -15.92 -5.05
C ARG A 202 17.39 -16.76 -3.80
N ASP A 203 16.44 -16.37 -3.00
CA ASP A 203 15.93 -17.13 -1.87
C ASP A 203 14.80 -18.04 -2.36
N ALA A 204 15.16 -19.28 -2.71
CA ALA A 204 14.20 -20.25 -3.24
C ALA A 204 13.03 -20.53 -2.28
N ALA A 205 13.23 -20.44 -0.97
CA ALA A 205 12.16 -20.64 0.00
C ALA A 205 11.10 -19.52 -0.08
N LYS A 206 11.52 -18.28 -0.32
CA LYS A 206 10.57 -17.16 -0.55
C LYS A 206 9.79 -17.35 -1.83
N ALA A 207 10.44 -17.75 -2.93
CA ALA A 207 9.75 -18.02 -4.20
C ALA A 207 8.72 -19.14 -4.04
N GLN A 208 9.11 -20.23 -3.39
CA GLN A 208 8.24 -21.38 -3.16
C GLN A 208 7.03 -21.01 -2.28
N GLY A 209 7.25 -20.29 -1.17
CA GLY A 209 6.18 -19.84 -0.29
C GLY A 209 5.18 -18.93 -1.01
N LEU A 210 5.67 -18.00 -1.85
CA LEU A 210 4.82 -17.15 -2.66
C LEU A 210 4.03 -17.95 -3.72
N ALA A 211 4.68 -18.92 -4.38
CA ALA A 211 4.03 -19.76 -5.38
C ALA A 211 2.90 -20.60 -4.76
N GLU A 212 3.12 -21.19 -3.60
CA GLU A 212 2.10 -21.96 -2.86
C GLU A 212 0.94 -21.09 -2.42
N GLN A 213 1.22 -19.91 -1.84
CA GLN A 213 0.21 -18.95 -1.41
C GLN A 213 -0.67 -18.50 -2.57
N LEU A 214 -0.08 -18.05 -3.67
CA LEU A 214 -0.82 -17.60 -4.84
C LEU A 214 -1.51 -18.74 -5.57
N GLY A 215 -0.93 -19.93 -5.62
CA GLY A 215 -1.55 -21.12 -6.21
C GLY A 215 -2.85 -21.52 -5.51
N GLY A 216 -2.90 -21.36 -4.18
CA GLY A 216 -4.12 -21.56 -3.39
C GLY A 216 -5.21 -20.52 -3.69
N LEU A 217 -4.83 -19.27 -3.94
CA LEU A 217 -5.75 -18.15 -4.21
C LEU A 217 -6.21 -18.11 -5.68
N PHE A 218 -5.36 -18.54 -6.61
CA PHE A 218 -5.57 -18.42 -8.06
C PHE A 218 -5.33 -19.75 -8.78
N PRO A 219 -6.17 -20.77 -8.57
CA PRO A 219 -5.98 -22.11 -9.11
C PRO A 219 -5.97 -22.17 -10.65
N GLN A 220 -6.45 -21.11 -11.32
CA GLN A 220 -6.43 -20.98 -12.78
C GLN A 220 -5.08 -20.51 -13.33
N THR A 221 -4.18 -19.98 -12.49
CA THR A 221 -2.84 -19.52 -12.88
C THR A 221 -1.83 -20.63 -12.60
N ARG A 222 -1.10 -21.05 -13.63
CA ARG A 222 0.05 -21.94 -13.43
C ARG A 222 1.22 -21.12 -12.90
N ILE A 223 1.61 -21.38 -11.65
CA ILE A 223 2.76 -20.74 -11.02
C ILE A 223 3.90 -21.73 -10.91
N GLU A 224 5.08 -21.33 -11.33
CA GLU A 224 6.29 -22.13 -11.25
C GLU A 224 7.46 -21.32 -10.73
N VAL A 225 8.33 -21.93 -9.96
CA VAL A 225 9.57 -21.35 -9.47
C VAL A 225 10.70 -21.78 -10.38
N LEU A 226 11.44 -20.82 -10.91
CA LEU A 226 12.63 -21.08 -11.71
C LEU A 226 13.82 -21.30 -10.79
N SER A 227 14.53 -22.43 -11.00
CA SER A 227 15.79 -22.74 -10.33
C SER A 227 16.92 -22.40 -11.30
N ASP A 228 17.70 -21.39 -11.02
CA ASP A 228 18.90 -20.97 -11.74
C ASP A 228 18.73 -20.13 -13.02
N ASP A 229 19.78 -19.36 -13.34
CA ASP A 229 19.90 -18.41 -14.44
C ASP A 229 19.78 -19.01 -15.85
N GLU A 230 19.78 -20.34 -15.98
CA GLU A 230 19.77 -21.05 -17.26
C GLU A 230 18.48 -20.88 -18.07
N HIS A 231 17.41 -20.38 -17.47
CA HIS A 231 16.12 -20.22 -18.12
C HIS A 231 15.70 -18.75 -18.37
N LEU A 232 16.60 -17.81 -18.11
CA LEU A 232 16.33 -16.37 -18.29
C LEU A 232 16.82 -15.80 -19.62
N ILE A 233 17.36 -16.64 -20.51
CA ILE A 233 17.85 -16.26 -21.84
C ILE A 233 17.01 -16.91 -22.93
#